data_1df78b9136106992f3b9bd2e652f4bca
#
_entry.id   1df78b9136106992f3b9bd2e652f4bca
#
_cell.length_a   1.000
_cell.length_b   1.000
_cell.length_c   1.000
_cell.angle_alpha   90.00
_cell.angle_beta   90.00
_cell.angle_gamma   90.00
#
_symmetry.space_group_name_H-M   'P 1'
#
loop_
_entity.id
_entity.type
_entity.pdbx_description
1 polymer ?
#
loop_
_entity_poly.entity_id
_entity_poly.type
_entity_poly.pdbx_seq_one_letter_code
_entity_poly.pdbx_strand_id
1 'polypeptide(L)'
;MDGLRKVPDGLPNWLNDYLAHPVSKIPDPFDCHASYGAHMSSILTDGLDKLNIEYKFQSGLDAYRSGLLTEQVVKILENSQRIGEKIGEILGQKKFQDVLPYYPICPSCGRLYVAEAHSYDPSSRRVEYRCVGAEVGRQKIDGCGDEGKVDVTMGNGKLSWKGEFSARWAALNIRFEAYGKDIADSVKVN
;
A
#
# COMPACT_ATOMS: atom_id res chain seq x y z
N MET A 1 -1.76 5.37 -1.03
CA MET A 1 -2.41 4.15 -1.57
C MET A 1 -2.82 3.13 -0.50
N ASP A 2 -2.74 3.44 0.78
CA ASP A 2 -3.19 2.47 1.79
C ASP A 2 -4.70 2.24 1.74
N GLY A 3 -5.12 1.04 2.11
CA GLY A 3 -6.53 0.69 2.24
C GLY A 3 -7.13 1.22 3.55
N LEU A 4 -8.40 1.60 3.53
CA LEU A 4 -9.14 1.99 4.72
C LEU A 4 -9.25 0.80 5.67
N ARG A 5 -8.68 0.90 6.87
CA ARG A 5 -8.67 -0.21 7.85
C ARG A 5 -9.73 -0.08 8.93
N LYS A 6 -10.20 1.12 9.17
CA LYS A 6 -11.22 1.44 10.16
C LYS A 6 -11.89 2.75 9.73
N VAL A 7 -13.21 2.84 9.90
CA VAL A 7 -13.92 4.11 9.79
C VAL A 7 -13.76 4.85 11.11
N PRO A 8 -13.23 6.08 11.12
CA PRO A 8 -13.14 6.90 12.32
C PRO A 8 -14.52 7.22 12.87
N ASP A 9 -14.63 7.38 14.19
CA ASP A 9 -15.86 7.76 14.85
C ASP A 9 -16.32 9.16 14.35
N GLY A 10 -17.61 9.34 14.15
CA GLY A 10 -18.19 10.59 13.66
C GLY A 10 -18.21 10.73 12.13
N LEU A 11 -17.64 9.80 11.38
CA LEU A 11 -17.76 9.79 9.93
C LEU A 11 -18.99 8.98 9.46
N PRO A 12 -19.50 9.25 8.24
CA PRO A 12 -20.69 8.58 7.71
C PRO A 12 -20.54 7.07 7.63
N ASN A 13 -21.60 6.34 7.98
CA ASN A 13 -21.61 4.87 8.02
C ASN A 13 -21.35 4.22 6.67
N TRP A 14 -21.65 4.87 5.55
CA TRP A 14 -21.42 4.36 4.21
C TRP A 14 -19.92 4.08 3.93
N LEU A 15 -19.01 4.71 4.67
CA LEU A 15 -17.58 4.42 4.57
C LEU A 15 -17.22 2.96 4.93
N ASN A 16 -18.08 2.26 5.67
CA ASN A 16 -17.86 0.83 5.96
C ASN A 16 -17.88 -0.04 4.70
N ASP A 17 -18.61 0.36 3.67
CA ASP A 17 -18.64 -0.34 2.38
C ASP A 17 -17.29 -0.25 1.65
N TYR A 18 -16.48 0.74 2.02
CA TYR A 18 -15.14 0.99 1.47
C TYR A 18 -13.99 0.42 2.31
N LEU A 19 -14.28 -0.39 3.32
CA LEU A 19 -13.20 -1.06 4.05
C LEU A 19 -12.32 -1.87 3.11
N ALA A 20 -11.01 -1.77 3.33
CA ALA A 20 -9.94 -2.29 2.46
C ALA A 20 -9.80 -1.61 1.09
N HIS A 21 -10.66 -0.69 0.68
CA HIS A 21 -10.43 0.09 -0.54
C HIS A 21 -9.29 1.10 -0.34
N PRO A 22 -8.48 1.36 -1.38
CA PRO A 22 -7.48 2.42 -1.33
C PRO A 22 -8.14 3.77 -1.00
N VAL A 23 -7.65 4.47 0.02
CA VAL A 23 -8.23 5.77 0.44
C VAL A 23 -8.25 6.82 -0.68
N SER A 24 -7.38 6.67 -1.67
CA SER A 24 -7.36 7.51 -2.87
C SER A 24 -8.49 7.22 -3.87
N LYS A 25 -9.25 6.15 -3.67
CA LYS A 25 -10.42 5.78 -4.49
C LYS A 25 -11.74 5.90 -3.74
N ILE A 26 -11.70 6.31 -2.48
CA ILE A 26 -12.90 6.51 -1.65
C ILE A 26 -13.40 7.95 -1.87
N PRO A 27 -14.68 8.18 -2.13
CA PRO A 27 -15.25 9.53 -2.17
C PRO A 27 -14.92 10.29 -0.88
N ASP A 28 -14.71 11.58 -0.99
CA ASP A 28 -14.47 12.42 0.18
C ASP A 28 -15.76 12.59 0.99
N PRO A 29 -15.81 12.16 2.27
CA PRO A 29 -17.01 12.32 3.09
C PRO A 29 -17.34 13.76 3.46
N PHE A 30 -16.47 14.70 3.13
CA PHE A 30 -16.63 16.13 3.37
C PHE A 30 -16.91 16.93 2.09
N ASP A 31 -16.97 16.28 0.93
CA ASP A 31 -17.25 16.86 -0.39
C ASP A 31 -16.37 18.06 -0.79
N CYS A 32 -15.15 18.16 -0.24
CA CYS A 32 -14.24 19.29 -0.51
C CYS A 32 -12.98 18.90 -1.28
N HIS A 33 -12.72 17.59 -1.45
CA HIS A 33 -11.57 17.07 -2.19
C HIS A 33 -11.96 15.93 -3.14
N ALA A 34 -11.09 15.61 -4.07
CA ALA A 34 -11.32 14.54 -5.06
C ALA A 34 -11.43 13.13 -4.46
N SER A 35 -10.94 12.92 -3.24
CA SER A 35 -11.03 11.65 -2.52
C SER A 35 -10.76 11.86 -1.03
N TYR A 36 -11.19 10.88 -0.22
CA TYR A 36 -10.84 10.85 1.20
C TYR A 36 -9.34 10.91 1.45
N GLY A 37 -8.54 10.22 0.61
CA GLY A 37 -7.09 10.30 0.70
C GLY A 37 -6.52 11.69 0.40
N ALA A 38 -7.11 12.44 -0.55
CA ALA A 38 -6.72 13.81 -0.84
C ALA A 38 -7.09 14.74 0.32
N HIS A 39 -8.28 14.58 0.90
CA HIS A 39 -8.71 15.32 2.09
C HIS A 39 -7.74 15.11 3.27
N MET A 40 -7.39 13.87 3.57
CA MET A 40 -6.46 13.57 4.67
C MET A 40 -5.05 14.13 4.41
N SER A 41 -4.64 14.19 3.15
CA SER A 41 -3.36 14.81 2.78
C SER A 41 -3.39 16.33 2.93
N SER A 42 -4.51 16.99 2.60
CA SER A 42 -4.63 18.45 2.73
C SER A 42 -4.52 18.93 4.18
N ILE A 43 -5.00 18.15 5.14
CA ILE A 43 -4.84 18.47 6.58
C ILE A 43 -3.37 18.65 6.95
N LEU A 44 -2.48 17.79 6.42
CA LEU A 44 -1.05 17.89 6.65
C LEU A 44 -0.45 19.11 5.91
N THR A 45 -0.76 19.25 4.62
CA THR A 45 -0.20 20.34 3.81
C THR A 45 -0.64 21.71 4.30
N ASP A 46 -1.92 21.87 4.66
CA ASP A 46 -2.44 23.10 5.25
C ASP A 46 -1.75 23.45 6.59
N GLY A 47 -1.42 22.42 7.38
CA GLY A 47 -0.65 22.61 8.61
C GLY A 47 0.78 23.11 8.33
N LEU A 48 1.46 22.54 7.34
CA LEU A 48 2.80 22.95 6.93
C LEU A 48 2.79 24.37 6.37
N ASP A 49 1.81 24.71 5.53
CA ASP A 49 1.61 26.05 4.95
C ASP A 49 1.40 27.12 6.03
N LYS A 50 0.58 26.83 7.05
CA LYS A 50 0.36 27.74 8.19
C LYS A 50 1.64 27.98 9.02
N LEU A 51 2.53 27.01 9.02
CA LEU A 51 3.83 27.11 9.70
C LEU A 51 4.94 27.68 8.81
N ASN A 52 4.63 28.04 7.56
CA ASN A 52 5.58 28.47 6.53
C ASN A 52 6.75 27.46 6.35
N ILE A 53 6.43 26.16 6.39
CA ILE A 53 7.41 25.09 6.14
C ILE A 53 7.38 24.75 4.65
N GLU A 54 8.52 24.92 3.98
CA GLU A 54 8.67 24.49 2.59
C GLU A 54 8.72 22.97 2.48
N TYR A 55 7.96 22.40 1.56
CA TYR A 55 7.93 20.96 1.31
C TYR A 55 7.70 20.64 -0.16
N LYS A 56 8.03 19.41 -0.54
CA LYS A 56 7.65 18.82 -1.82
C LYS A 56 6.67 17.68 -1.56
N PHE A 57 5.41 17.89 -1.92
CA PHE A 57 4.40 16.84 -1.76
C PHE A 57 4.53 15.77 -2.85
N GLN A 58 4.53 14.50 -2.43
CA GLN A 58 4.47 13.35 -3.32
C GLN A 58 3.42 12.37 -2.79
N SER A 59 2.30 12.24 -3.51
CA SER A 59 1.30 11.25 -3.13
C SER A 59 1.80 9.82 -3.43
N GLY A 60 1.43 8.87 -2.58
CA GLY A 60 1.76 7.46 -2.81
C GLY A 60 1.10 6.90 -4.08
N LEU A 61 -0.10 7.39 -4.44
CA LEU A 61 -0.78 6.99 -5.67
C LEU A 61 0.01 7.44 -6.92
N ASP A 62 0.43 8.71 -6.94
CA ASP A 62 1.18 9.26 -8.06
C ASP A 62 2.57 8.64 -8.18
N ALA A 63 3.22 8.33 -7.05
CA ALA A 63 4.51 7.63 -7.05
C ALA A 63 4.43 6.26 -7.77
N TYR A 64 3.34 5.52 -7.56
CA TYR A 64 3.13 4.26 -8.27
C TYR A 64 2.70 4.48 -9.74
N ARG A 65 1.76 5.38 -10.00
CA ARG A 65 1.22 5.61 -11.35
C ARG A 65 2.21 6.25 -12.32
N SER A 66 3.04 7.16 -11.84
CA SER A 66 4.06 7.82 -12.66
C SER A 66 5.25 6.91 -12.99
N GLY A 67 5.32 5.72 -12.39
CA GLY A 67 6.44 4.83 -12.55
C GLY A 67 7.65 5.15 -11.66
N LEU A 68 7.55 6.14 -10.76
CA LEU A 68 8.64 6.54 -9.86
C LEU A 68 9.20 5.36 -9.05
N LEU A 69 8.33 4.42 -8.65
CA LEU A 69 8.71 3.25 -7.86
C LEU A 69 8.89 1.97 -8.70
N THR A 70 8.72 2.03 -10.03
CA THR A 70 8.69 0.83 -10.87
C THR A 70 9.96 -0.02 -10.75
N GLU A 71 11.13 0.60 -10.85
CA GLU A 71 12.40 -0.12 -10.74
C GLU A 71 12.55 -0.84 -9.40
N GLN A 72 12.18 -0.18 -8.31
CA GLN A 72 12.28 -0.73 -6.96
C GLN A 72 11.24 -1.84 -6.72
N VAL A 73 10.03 -1.67 -7.23
CA VAL A 73 8.98 -2.71 -7.17
C VAL A 73 9.46 -3.97 -7.89
N VAL A 74 10.00 -3.84 -9.11
CA VAL A 74 10.55 -4.95 -9.87
C VAL A 74 11.68 -5.65 -9.11
N LYS A 75 12.67 -4.90 -8.61
CA LYS A 75 13.79 -5.45 -7.82
C LYS A 75 13.32 -6.20 -6.58
N ILE A 76 12.33 -5.69 -5.87
CA ILE A 76 11.78 -6.35 -4.68
C ILE A 76 11.06 -7.64 -5.06
N LEU A 77 10.29 -7.65 -6.14
CA LEU A 77 9.57 -8.84 -6.58
C LEU A 77 10.51 -9.92 -7.12
N GLU A 78 11.54 -9.56 -7.86
CA GLU A 78 12.59 -10.49 -8.34
C GLU A 78 13.38 -11.12 -7.19
N ASN A 79 13.47 -10.46 -6.04
CA ASN A 79 14.17 -10.94 -4.84
C ASN A 79 13.20 -11.34 -3.71
N SER A 80 11.93 -11.56 -4.02
CA SER A 80 10.86 -11.76 -3.04
C SER A 80 11.12 -12.92 -2.09
N GLN A 81 11.66 -14.04 -2.57
CA GLN A 81 12.02 -15.19 -1.74
C GLN A 81 13.01 -14.78 -0.65
N ARG A 82 14.13 -14.18 -1.03
CA ARG A 82 15.18 -13.72 -0.10
C ARG A 82 14.65 -12.69 0.90
N ILE A 83 13.77 -11.80 0.43
CA ILE A 83 13.11 -10.78 1.27
C ILE A 83 12.18 -11.46 2.27
N GLY A 84 11.38 -12.45 1.83
CA GLY A 84 10.48 -13.22 2.70
C GLY A 84 11.24 -13.99 3.80
N GLU A 85 12.37 -14.62 3.45
CA GLU A 85 13.26 -15.28 4.40
C GLU A 85 13.78 -14.29 5.45
N LYS A 86 14.26 -13.10 5.02
CA LYS A 86 14.76 -12.06 5.93
C LYS A 86 13.67 -11.49 6.85
N ILE A 87 12.46 -11.28 6.34
CA ILE A 87 11.31 -10.88 7.17
C ILE A 87 11.02 -11.96 8.22
N GLY A 88 11.08 -13.23 7.84
CA GLY A 88 10.92 -14.36 8.75
C GLY A 88 11.99 -14.41 9.84
N GLU A 89 13.26 -14.21 9.48
CA GLU A 89 14.39 -14.18 10.42
C GLU A 89 14.30 -13.01 11.42
N ILE A 90 13.99 -11.81 10.94
CA ILE A 90 14.02 -10.58 11.76
C ILE A 90 12.76 -10.43 12.61
N LEU A 91 11.59 -10.77 12.08
CA LEU A 91 10.29 -10.49 12.69
C LEU A 91 9.49 -11.74 13.08
N GLY A 92 9.95 -12.93 12.73
CA GLY A 92 9.20 -14.19 12.91
C GLY A 92 7.97 -14.32 12.00
N GLN A 93 7.78 -13.43 11.03
CA GLN A 93 6.63 -13.42 10.13
C GLN A 93 6.87 -14.30 8.92
N LYS A 94 6.23 -15.48 8.89
CA LYS A 94 6.42 -16.47 7.82
C LYS A 94 5.56 -16.23 6.57
N LYS A 95 4.53 -15.37 6.65
CA LYS A 95 3.59 -15.12 5.55
C LYS A 95 4.29 -14.84 4.21
N PHE A 96 5.36 -14.05 4.23
CA PHE A 96 6.08 -13.64 3.01
C PHE A 96 7.06 -14.70 2.46
N GLN A 97 7.05 -15.91 3.01
CA GLN A 97 7.69 -17.08 2.40
C GLN A 97 6.80 -17.70 1.31
N ASP A 98 5.47 -17.58 1.46
CA ASP A 98 4.47 -18.17 0.57
C ASP A 98 3.76 -17.14 -0.31
N VAL A 99 3.72 -15.87 0.12
CA VAL A 99 3.09 -14.76 -0.61
C VAL A 99 4.10 -13.66 -0.86
N LEU A 100 3.98 -13.02 -2.02
CA LEU A 100 4.86 -11.90 -2.39
C LEU A 100 4.61 -10.68 -1.47
N PRO A 101 5.63 -9.83 -1.23
CA PRO A 101 5.48 -8.61 -0.43
C PRO A 101 4.79 -7.49 -1.24
N TYR A 102 3.73 -7.83 -1.94
CA TYR A 102 2.94 -6.95 -2.80
C TYR A 102 1.45 -7.20 -2.59
N TYR A 103 0.69 -6.14 -2.46
CA TYR A 103 -0.76 -6.18 -2.32
C TYR A 103 -1.42 -5.70 -3.61
N PRO A 104 -1.92 -6.60 -4.46
CA PRO A 104 -2.75 -6.22 -5.60
C PRO A 104 -4.04 -5.55 -5.13
N ILE A 105 -4.51 -4.56 -5.89
CA ILE A 105 -5.91 -4.13 -5.80
C ILE A 105 -6.70 -5.12 -6.62
N CYS A 106 -7.61 -5.87 -5.99
CA CYS A 106 -8.45 -6.81 -6.71
C CYS A 106 -9.28 -6.07 -7.78
N PRO A 107 -9.17 -6.41 -9.07
CA PRO A 107 -9.92 -5.72 -10.12
C PRO A 107 -11.45 -5.88 -9.99
N SER A 108 -11.90 -7.00 -9.43
CA SER A 108 -13.31 -7.30 -9.28
C SER A 108 -13.95 -6.52 -8.13
N CYS A 109 -13.38 -6.57 -6.91
CA CYS A 109 -13.97 -5.90 -5.75
C CYS A 109 -13.31 -4.58 -5.35
N GLY A 110 -12.25 -4.14 -6.04
CA GLY A 110 -11.57 -2.87 -5.80
C GLY A 110 -10.77 -2.77 -4.49
N ARG A 111 -10.72 -3.82 -3.70
CA ARG A 111 -10.09 -3.82 -2.37
C ARG A 111 -8.61 -4.15 -2.42
N LEU A 112 -7.86 -3.52 -1.55
CA LEU A 112 -6.46 -3.79 -1.21
C LEU A 112 -6.42 -4.77 -0.01
N TYR A 113 -5.33 -5.50 0.17
CA TYR A 113 -5.08 -6.48 1.24
C TYR A 113 -5.80 -7.82 1.14
N VAL A 114 -6.95 -7.90 0.47
CA VAL A 114 -7.76 -9.11 0.33
C VAL A 114 -7.27 -10.04 -0.78
N ALA A 115 -6.45 -9.52 -1.70
CA ALA A 115 -5.82 -10.28 -2.77
C ALA A 115 -4.38 -10.61 -2.37
N GLU A 116 -4.02 -11.89 -2.42
CA GLU A 116 -2.68 -12.38 -2.19
C GLU A 116 -1.98 -12.62 -3.53
N ALA A 117 -0.75 -12.11 -3.65
CA ALA A 117 0.11 -12.31 -4.81
C ALA A 117 1.04 -13.50 -4.55
N HIS A 118 1.06 -14.48 -5.45
CA HIS A 118 1.79 -15.75 -5.26
C HIS A 118 2.99 -15.90 -6.18
N SER A 119 2.92 -15.37 -7.38
CA SER A 119 4.01 -15.45 -8.36
C SER A 119 4.21 -14.12 -9.08
N TYR A 120 5.44 -13.88 -9.52
CA TYR A 120 5.81 -12.73 -10.32
C TYR A 120 6.46 -13.17 -11.63
N ASP A 121 5.98 -12.67 -12.74
CA ASP A 121 6.57 -12.87 -14.06
C ASP A 121 7.37 -11.61 -14.48
N PRO A 122 8.71 -11.66 -14.48
CA PRO A 122 9.55 -10.52 -14.85
C PRO A 122 9.36 -10.06 -16.29
N SER A 123 9.01 -10.99 -17.20
CA SER A 123 8.85 -10.68 -18.62
C SER A 123 7.65 -9.79 -18.92
N SER A 124 6.54 -10.04 -18.24
CA SER A 124 5.30 -9.26 -18.35
C SER A 124 5.12 -8.22 -17.25
N ARG A 125 5.98 -8.22 -16.22
CA ARG A 125 5.85 -7.39 -15.01
C ARG A 125 4.51 -7.55 -14.31
N ARG A 126 4.01 -8.78 -14.25
CA ARG A 126 2.72 -9.11 -13.64
C ARG A 126 2.88 -10.03 -12.46
N VAL A 127 2.01 -9.87 -11.48
CA VAL A 127 1.83 -10.81 -10.38
C VAL A 127 0.54 -11.59 -10.59
N GLU A 128 0.58 -12.89 -10.31
CA GLU A 128 -0.62 -13.72 -10.17
C GLU A 128 -1.19 -13.54 -8.78
N TYR A 129 -2.48 -13.38 -8.69
CA TYR A 129 -3.17 -13.16 -7.42
C TYR A 129 -4.44 -14.00 -7.29
N ARG A 130 -4.88 -14.16 -6.04
CA ARG A 130 -6.19 -14.68 -5.69
C ARG A 130 -6.79 -13.83 -4.56
N CYS A 131 -8.06 -13.45 -4.71
CA CYS A 131 -8.79 -12.68 -3.72
C CYS A 131 -9.41 -13.60 -2.67
N VAL A 132 -8.70 -13.82 -1.58
CA VAL A 132 -9.04 -14.80 -0.52
C VAL A 132 -9.66 -14.14 0.72
N GLY A 133 -9.59 -12.81 0.81
CA GLY A 133 -9.99 -12.07 2.01
C GLY A 133 -8.81 -11.82 2.96
N ALA A 134 -9.04 -11.03 3.99
CA ALA A 134 -8.04 -10.70 4.99
C ALA A 134 -8.67 -10.16 6.27
N GLU A 135 -7.92 -10.20 7.37
CA GLU A 135 -8.19 -9.35 8.52
C GLU A 135 -7.68 -7.94 8.27
N VAL A 136 -8.57 -6.96 8.31
CA VAL A 136 -8.26 -5.55 8.10
C VAL A 136 -8.68 -4.77 9.35
N GLY A 137 -7.69 -4.29 10.09
CA GLY A 137 -7.94 -3.74 11.42
C GLY A 137 -8.43 -4.83 12.39
N ARG A 138 -9.70 -4.76 12.80
CA ARG A 138 -10.36 -5.75 13.66
C ARG A 138 -11.51 -6.49 12.96
N GLN A 139 -11.60 -6.33 11.65
CA GLN A 139 -12.69 -6.89 10.87
C GLN A 139 -12.18 -7.91 9.87
N LYS A 140 -12.88 -9.02 9.74
CA LYS A 140 -12.67 -9.98 8.68
C LYS A 140 -13.40 -9.48 7.45
N ILE A 141 -12.66 -9.30 6.35
CA ILE A 141 -13.18 -8.94 5.03
C ILE A 141 -13.05 -10.17 4.14
N ASP A 142 -14.17 -10.68 3.68
CA ASP A 142 -14.17 -11.84 2.79
C ASP A 142 -13.65 -11.46 1.39
N GLY A 143 -12.93 -12.39 0.77
CA GLY A 143 -12.52 -12.29 -0.62
C GLY A 143 -13.69 -12.53 -1.56
N CYS A 144 -13.61 -11.97 -2.77
CA CYS A 144 -14.63 -12.23 -3.81
C CYS A 144 -14.33 -13.48 -4.65
N GLY A 145 -13.21 -14.16 -4.39
CA GLY A 145 -12.79 -15.36 -5.13
C GLY A 145 -12.15 -15.09 -6.49
N ASP A 146 -12.06 -13.83 -6.91
CA ASP A 146 -11.45 -13.45 -8.19
C ASP A 146 -9.95 -13.79 -8.20
N GLU A 147 -9.48 -14.27 -9.36
CA GLU A 147 -8.09 -14.63 -9.57
C GLU A 147 -7.62 -14.22 -10.96
N GLY A 148 -6.33 -13.92 -11.08
CA GLY A 148 -5.78 -13.47 -12.36
C GLY A 148 -4.40 -12.86 -12.24
N LYS A 149 -4.08 -11.97 -13.18
CA LYS A 149 -2.78 -11.28 -13.24
C LYS A 149 -2.96 -9.77 -13.29
N VAL A 150 -2.18 -9.05 -12.49
CA VAL A 150 -2.14 -7.58 -12.53
C VAL A 150 -0.73 -7.07 -12.81
N ASP A 151 -0.65 -6.00 -13.60
CA ASP A 151 0.58 -5.28 -13.88
C ASP A 151 0.99 -4.46 -12.65
N VAL A 152 2.23 -4.63 -12.20
CA VAL A 152 2.73 -3.97 -10.98
C VAL A 152 3.20 -2.54 -11.22
N THR A 153 3.32 -2.11 -12.50
CA THR A 153 3.90 -0.81 -12.88
C THR A 153 2.86 0.31 -12.97
N MET A 154 1.56 -0.02 -12.96
CA MET A 154 0.46 0.91 -13.26
C MET A 154 -0.31 1.39 -12.03
N GLY A 155 0.20 1.14 -10.83
CA GLY A 155 -0.51 1.49 -9.60
C GLY A 155 -1.72 0.58 -9.30
N ASN A 156 -1.72 -0.64 -9.83
CA ASN A 156 -2.75 -1.66 -9.59
C ASN A 156 -2.54 -2.41 -8.27
N GLY A 157 -1.67 -1.92 -7.43
CA GLY A 157 -1.33 -2.45 -6.12
C GLY A 157 -0.21 -1.65 -5.48
N LYS A 158 0.30 -2.15 -4.37
CA LYS A 158 1.41 -1.54 -3.65
C LYS A 158 2.28 -2.59 -2.96
N LEU A 159 3.51 -2.24 -2.69
CA LEU A 159 4.38 -3.05 -1.81
C LEU A 159 3.81 -3.11 -0.38
N SER A 160 4.09 -4.20 0.31
CA SER A 160 3.93 -4.20 1.76
C SER A 160 4.89 -3.20 2.40
N TRP A 161 4.57 -2.70 3.59
CA TRP A 161 5.48 -1.79 4.32
C TRP A 161 6.85 -2.42 4.62
N LYS A 162 6.97 -3.75 4.51
CA LYS A 162 8.24 -4.50 4.65
C LYS A 162 9.20 -4.32 3.47
N GLY A 163 8.78 -3.66 2.40
CA GLY A 163 9.60 -3.32 1.23
C GLY A 163 9.32 -1.90 0.70
N GLU A 164 8.22 -1.26 1.13
CA GLU A 164 7.84 0.05 0.59
C GLU A 164 8.74 1.18 1.07
N PHE A 165 9.26 1.12 2.30
CA PHE A 165 10.18 2.14 2.81
C PHE A 165 11.46 2.15 1.98
N SER A 166 12.13 1.00 1.82
CA SER A 166 13.35 0.90 1.02
C SER A 166 13.14 1.33 -0.43
N ALA A 167 11.98 0.99 -1.02
CA ALA A 167 11.63 1.45 -2.37
C ALA A 167 11.54 2.97 -2.46
N ARG A 168 10.89 3.62 -1.50
CA ARG A 168 10.77 5.08 -1.44
C ARG A 168 12.11 5.75 -1.17
N TRP A 169 12.88 5.23 -0.22
CA TRP A 169 14.20 5.78 0.11
C TRP A 169 15.12 5.76 -1.09
N ALA A 170 15.15 4.65 -1.84
CA ALA A 170 15.96 4.54 -3.04
C ALA A 170 15.46 5.45 -4.16
N ALA A 171 14.16 5.43 -4.46
CA ALA A 171 13.58 6.20 -5.57
C ALA A 171 13.65 7.73 -5.36
N LEU A 172 13.51 8.19 -4.11
CA LEU A 172 13.51 9.60 -3.75
C LEU A 172 14.84 10.09 -3.17
N ASN A 173 15.86 9.23 -3.10
CA ASN A 173 17.15 9.52 -2.49
C ASN A 173 17.02 10.07 -1.05
N ILE A 174 16.14 9.45 -0.25
CA ILE A 174 15.90 9.86 1.13
C ILE A 174 17.09 9.51 2.01
N ARG A 175 17.58 10.47 2.76
CA ARG A 175 18.72 10.35 3.69
C ARG A 175 18.31 10.28 5.14
N PHE A 176 17.12 10.75 5.44
CA PHE A 176 16.55 10.76 6.78
C PHE A 176 15.03 10.66 6.71
N GLU A 177 14.46 9.82 7.55
CA GLU A 177 13.02 9.71 7.73
C GLU A 177 12.71 9.52 9.22
N ALA A 178 11.92 10.42 9.78
CA ALA A 178 11.35 10.25 11.11
C ALA A 178 10.13 9.34 11.04
N TYR A 179 10.01 8.38 11.95
CA TYR A 179 8.89 7.45 11.99
C TYR A 179 8.39 7.18 13.41
N GLY A 180 7.11 6.83 13.51
CA GLY A 180 6.50 6.44 14.77
C GLY A 180 6.91 5.03 15.21
N LYS A 181 6.86 4.76 16.50
CA LYS A 181 7.20 3.45 17.10
C LYS A 181 6.36 2.30 16.53
N ASP A 182 5.15 2.60 16.08
CA ASP A 182 4.19 1.67 15.50
C ASP A 182 4.65 1.00 14.20
N ILE A 183 5.55 1.66 13.45
CA ILE A 183 6.10 1.12 12.19
C ILE A 183 7.55 0.64 12.30
N ALA A 184 8.15 0.68 13.52
CA ALA A 184 9.54 0.33 13.74
C ALA A 184 9.91 -1.07 13.20
N ASP A 185 9.03 -2.06 13.33
CA ASP A 185 9.27 -3.40 12.80
C ASP A 185 9.32 -3.44 11.27
N SER A 186 8.56 -2.58 10.59
CA SER A 186 8.67 -2.46 9.13
C SER A 186 10.00 -1.82 8.74
N VAL A 187 10.47 -0.84 9.51
CA VAL A 187 11.75 -0.16 9.25
C VAL A 187 12.94 -1.08 9.44
N LYS A 188 12.91 -2.00 10.42
CA LYS A 188 14.01 -2.95 10.68
C LYS A 188 14.34 -3.86 9.49
N VAL A 189 13.38 -4.15 8.61
CA VAL A 189 13.58 -5.05 7.46
C VAL A 189 13.85 -4.30 6.16
N ASN A 190 13.71 -2.98 6.15
CA ASN A 190 14.01 -2.12 5.02
C ASN A 190 15.42 -1.53 5.09
#